data_765329f2e50bec70cf4467fceb4c8dca
#
_entry.id   765329f2e50bec70cf4467fceb4c8dca
#
_cell.length_a   1.000
_cell.length_b   1.000
_cell.length_c   1.000
_cell.angle_alpha   90.00
_cell.angle_beta   90.00
_cell.angle_gamma   90.00
#
_symmetry.space_group_name_H-M   'P 1'
#
loop_
_entity.id
_entity.type
_entity.pdbx_description
1 polymer ?
#
loop_
_entity_poly.entity_id
_entity_poly.type
_entity_poly.pdbx_seq_one_letter_code
_entity_poly.pdbx_strand_id
1 'polypeptide(L)'
;MEPIRKADIICLQEIDRNWRRTNMADQFVEIQQLLPDRYCVFGPSIDVDAGAISADGTVVNRRRQGGQMIASRFPIISSRVIHMPKDDTGINMNMWSVALEAVIATPEKQIRVINLHLTDVTEKNRITQIELLLKQSAAATIEGGAWNGNEGDDEYREHWQMNDTVPQMPEEIILTGDFNDEPESHVIKLVADAGFRDTWSLSPATSASTATFKKNPEQGTDRDLRIDFDFVSPHFETVSAYIDGTTDASDHQPVWATLR
;
A
#
# COMPACT_ATOMS: atom_id res chain seq x y z
N MET A 1 -11.34 9.48 -13.83
CA MET A 1 -11.07 10.19 -12.53
C MET A 1 -12.29 10.33 -11.61
N GLU A 2 -13.51 10.43 -12.13
CA GLU A 2 -14.69 10.54 -11.25
C GLU A 2 -14.90 9.36 -10.26
N PRO A 3 -14.74 8.09 -10.65
CA PRO A 3 -14.92 6.99 -9.70
C PRO A 3 -13.94 7.05 -8.52
N ILE A 4 -12.64 7.28 -8.78
CA ILE A 4 -11.58 7.32 -7.75
C ILE A 4 -11.86 8.39 -6.70
N ARG A 5 -12.44 9.53 -7.09
CA ARG A 5 -12.81 10.61 -6.15
C ARG A 5 -13.90 10.21 -5.16
N LYS A 6 -14.67 9.15 -5.44
CA LYS A 6 -15.75 8.66 -4.55
C LYS A 6 -15.24 7.73 -3.46
N ALA A 7 -14.09 7.10 -3.67
CA ALA A 7 -13.50 6.22 -2.65
C ALA A 7 -13.13 7.03 -1.40
N ASP A 8 -13.34 6.47 -0.23
CA ASP A 8 -12.91 7.07 1.03
C ASP A 8 -11.42 6.89 1.27
N ILE A 9 -10.88 5.74 0.88
CA ILE A 9 -9.47 5.39 0.97
C ILE A 9 -9.01 4.89 -0.40
N ILE A 10 -7.84 5.33 -0.83
CA ILE A 10 -7.22 4.98 -2.12
C ILE A 10 -5.81 4.48 -1.84
N CYS A 11 -5.50 3.29 -2.32
CA CYS A 11 -4.19 2.66 -2.24
C CYS A 11 -3.60 2.56 -3.64
N LEU A 12 -2.42 3.10 -3.83
CA LEU A 12 -1.74 3.13 -5.12
C LEU A 12 -0.35 2.51 -4.98
N GLN A 13 0.05 1.73 -5.98
CA GLN A 13 1.37 1.13 -6.10
C GLN A 13 2.14 1.82 -7.23
N GLU A 14 3.44 1.59 -7.30
CA GLU A 14 4.34 2.11 -8.33
C GLU A 14 4.35 3.63 -8.49
N ILE A 15 4.17 4.37 -7.41
CA ILE A 15 4.24 5.83 -7.43
C ILE A 15 5.69 6.27 -7.56
N ASP A 16 6.00 6.89 -8.69
CA ASP A 16 7.32 7.38 -9.05
C ASP A 16 7.53 8.84 -8.67
N ARG A 17 8.78 9.13 -8.25
CA ARG A 17 9.25 10.50 -8.05
C ARG A 17 10.60 10.67 -8.73
N ASN A 18 10.69 11.59 -9.68
CA ASN A 18 11.90 11.96 -10.42
C ASN A 18 12.56 10.84 -11.26
N TRP A 19 11.77 9.92 -11.83
CA TRP A 19 12.26 8.90 -12.76
C TRP A 19 12.11 9.34 -14.23
N ARG A 20 13.04 8.90 -15.09
CA ARG A 20 12.95 9.18 -16.53
C ARG A 20 11.72 8.55 -17.18
N ARG A 21 11.33 7.34 -16.73
CA ARG A 21 10.15 6.62 -17.26
C ARG A 21 8.85 7.40 -17.08
N THR A 22 8.81 8.29 -16.08
CA THR A 22 7.66 9.17 -15.80
C THR A 22 7.98 10.65 -16.10
N ASN A 23 8.91 10.92 -17.04
CA ASN A 23 9.32 12.27 -17.43
C ASN A 23 9.75 13.16 -16.25
N MET A 24 10.40 12.58 -15.26
CA MET A 24 10.85 13.26 -14.03
C MET A 24 9.70 13.84 -13.18
N ALA A 25 8.47 13.36 -13.39
CA ALA A 25 7.31 13.76 -12.59
C ALA A 25 7.51 13.39 -11.11
N ASP A 26 6.91 14.18 -10.22
CA ASP A 26 6.67 13.82 -8.84
C ASP A 26 5.20 13.41 -8.70
N GLN A 27 4.91 12.13 -9.01
CA GLN A 27 3.54 11.63 -9.04
C GLN A 27 2.83 11.76 -7.69
N PHE A 28 3.57 11.66 -6.57
CA PHE A 28 2.98 11.87 -5.25
C PHE A 28 2.40 13.29 -5.11
N VAL A 29 3.18 14.30 -5.48
CA VAL A 29 2.74 15.70 -5.42
C VAL A 29 1.61 15.97 -6.42
N GLU A 30 1.71 15.44 -7.64
CA GLU A 30 0.68 15.60 -8.66
C GLU A 30 -0.66 14.97 -8.24
N ILE A 31 -0.64 13.77 -7.62
CA ILE A 31 -1.84 13.12 -7.11
C ILE A 31 -2.45 13.90 -5.94
N GLN A 32 -1.62 14.43 -5.03
CA GLN A 32 -2.11 15.30 -3.95
C GLN A 32 -2.84 16.55 -4.51
N GLN A 33 -2.31 17.15 -5.56
CA GLN A 33 -2.96 18.29 -6.21
C GLN A 33 -4.29 17.94 -6.87
N LEU A 34 -4.41 16.70 -7.38
CA LEU A 34 -5.65 16.18 -7.95
C LEU A 34 -6.68 15.77 -6.89
N LEU A 35 -6.24 15.51 -5.67
CA LEU A 35 -7.04 15.06 -4.53
C LEU A 35 -6.84 16.00 -3.31
N PRO A 36 -7.17 17.30 -3.43
CA PRO A 36 -6.87 18.29 -2.40
C PRO A 36 -7.66 18.12 -1.09
N ASP A 37 -8.67 17.25 -1.11
CA ASP A 37 -9.53 16.89 0.03
C ASP A 37 -9.07 15.61 0.74
N ARG A 38 -7.81 15.17 0.54
CA ARG A 38 -7.27 13.93 1.09
C ARG A 38 -6.04 14.15 1.96
N TYR A 39 -5.97 13.39 3.03
CA TYR A 39 -4.73 13.12 3.75
C TYR A 39 -3.93 12.10 2.95
N CYS A 40 -2.63 12.33 2.75
CA CYS A 40 -1.79 11.48 1.93
C CYS A 40 -0.49 11.12 2.63
N VAL A 41 -0.09 9.86 2.52
CA VAL A 41 1.23 9.37 2.95
C VAL A 41 1.88 8.58 1.82
N PHE A 42 3.21 8.62 1.78
CA PHE A 42 4.03 7.92 0.80
C PHE A 42 5.08 7.05 1.49
N GLY A 43 5.20 5.81 1.06
CA GLY A 43 6.20 4.86 1.54
C GLY A 43 7.15 4.45 0.41
N PRO A 44 8.38 5.00 0.37
CA PRO A 44 9.34 4.62 -0.66
C PRO A 44 9.84 3.19 -0.46
N SER A 45 9.77 2.38 -1.51
CA SER A 45 10.49 1.10 -1.61
C SER A 45 11.92 1.33 -2.08
N ILE A 46 12.09 2.27 -3.02
CA ILE A 46 13.38 2.67 -3.57
C ILE A 46 13.60 4.14 -3.25
N ASP A 47 14.78 4.46 -2.73
CA ASP A 47 15.22 5.83 -2.48
C ASP A 47 16.69 5.95 -2.83
N VAL A 48 17.00 6.50 -4.02
CA VAL A 48 18.33 6.62 -4.55
C VAL A 48 18.67 8.04 -4.93
N ASP A 49 19.96 8.35 -4.99
CA ASP A 49 20.43 9.68 -5.36
C ASP A 49 20.04 10.06 -6.80
N ALA A 50 19.61 11.29 -6.98
CA ALA A 50 19.40 11.97 -8.25
C ALA A 50 19.88 13.42 -8.19
N GLY A 51 20.75 13.70 -7.23
CA GLY A 51 21.31 15.02 -7.02
C GLY A 51 22.22 15.50 -8.15
N ALA A 52 22.55 16.76 -8.10
CA ALA A 52 23.47 17.40 -9.02
C ALA A 52 24.26 18.48 -8.28
N ILE A 53 25.38 18.88 -8.86
CA ILE A 53 26.13 20.06 -8.42
C ILE A 53 25.90 21.14 -9.49
N SER A 54 25.36 22.27 -9.08
CA SER A 54 25.18 23.44 -9.94
C SER A 54 26.52 24.08 -10.32
N ALA A 55 26.53 24.93 -11.34
CA ALA A 55 27.75 25.59 -11.82
C ALA A 55 28.44 26.48 -10.75
N ASP A 56 27.67 26.96 -9.76
CA ASP A 56 28.17 27.74 -8.63
C ASP A 56 28.63 26.88 -7.44
N GLY A 57 28.64 25.52 -7.60
CA GLY A 57 29.02 24.58 -6.56
C GLY A 57 27.91 24.21 -5.57
N THR A 58 26.70 24.76 -5.75
CA THR A 58 25.55 24.42 -4.88
C THR A 58 25.11 22.98 -5.12
N VAL A 59 24.90 22.21 -4.04
CA VAL A 59 24.34 20.86 -4.10
C VAL A 59 22.84 20.94 -4.28
N VAL A 60 22.34 20.40 -5.39
CA VAL A 60 20.92 20.17 -5.63
C VAL A 60 20.58 18.80 -5.10
N ASN A 61 20.07 18.72 -3.88
CA ASN A 61 19.66 17.48 -3.25
C ASN A 61 18.32 17.01 -3.85
N ARG A 62 18.38 16.00 -4.71
CA ARG A 62 17.20 15.38 -5.32
C ARG A 62 17.25 13.87 -5.11
N ARG A 63 16.09 13.29 -4.80
CA ARG A 63 15.95 11.84 -4.66
C ARG A 63 15.11 11.30 -5.80
N ARG A 64 15.45 10.12 -6.32
CA ARG A 64 14.57 9.27 -7.13
C ARG A 64 13.95 8.25 -6.20
N GLN A 65 12.63 8.22 -6.15
CA GLN A 65 11.90 7.33 -5.28
C GLN A 65 10.81 6.60 -6.07
N GLY A 66 10.57 5.35 -5.69
CA GLY A 66 9.41 4.58 -6.13
C GLY A 66 8.79 3.92 -4.91
N GLY A 67 7.47 3.78 -4.88
CA GLY A 67 6.82 3.18 -3.70
C GLY A 67 5.31 3.21 -3.73
N GLN A 68 4.73 3.12 -2.55
CA GLN A 68 3.28 3.05 -2.35
C GLN A 68 2.75 4.36 -1.78
N MET A 69 1.49 4.66 -2.08
CA MET A 69 0.77 5.81 -1.56
C MET A 69 -0.57 5.37 -0.99
N ILE A 70 -0.95 5.98 0.14
CA ILE A 70 -2.31 5.90 0.67
C ILE A 70 -2.86 7.33 0.72
N ALA A 71 -4.07 7.51 0.17
CA ALA A 71 -4.82 8.76 0.26
C ALA A 71 -6.18 8.49 0.91
N SER A 72 -6.55 9.28 1.93
CA SER A 72 -7.74 9.08 2.75
C SER A 72 -8.54 10.37 2.93
N ARG A 73 -9.87 10.28 2.92
CA ARG A 73 -10.75 11.38 3.37
C ARG A 73 -10.65 11.62 4.87
N PHE A 74 -10.26 10.59 5.59
CA PHE A 74 -10.18 10.63 7.04
C PHE A 74 -8.75 10.88 7.48
N PRO A 75 -8.53 11.48 8.65
CA PRO A 75 -7.18 11.72 9.16
C PRO A 75 -6.34 10.45 9.22
N ILE A 76 -5.11 10.54 8.73
CA ILE A 76 -4.09 9.52 8.91
C ILE A 76 -3.33 9.87 10.18
N ILE A 77 -3.53 9.07 11.23
CA ILE A 77 -2.99 9.33 12.57
C ILE A 77 -1.50 9.01 12.63
N SER A 78 -1.12 7.91 12.01
CA SER A 78 0.28 7.49 11.93
C SER A 78 0.50 6.65 10.67
N SER A 79 1.74 6.54 10.24
CA SER A 79 2.14 5.64 9.16
C SER A 79 3.53 5.09 9.41
N ARG A 80 3.78 3.88 8.89
CA ARG A 80 5.12 3.28 8.87
C ARG A 80 5.35 2.52 7.57
N VAL A 81 6.63 2.40 7.20
CA VAL A 81 7.07 1.62 6.05
C VAL A 81 7.69 0.32 6.55
N ILE A 82 7.16 -0.79 6.09
CA ILE A 82 7.66 -2.13 6.39
C ILE A 82 8.48 -2.60 5.20
N HIS A 83 9.81 -2.58 5.34
CA HIS A 83 10.71 -3.08 4.32
C HIS A 83 10.68 -4.60 4.28
N MET A 84 10.48 -5.14 3.08
CA MET A 84 10.40 -6.59 2.87
C MET A 84 11.74 -7.14 2.38
N PRO A 85 12.08 -8.40 2.72
CA PRO A 85 13.31 -9.04 2.27
C PRO A 85 13.28 -9.26 0.76
N LYS A 86 14.48 -9.29 0.16
CA LYS A 86 14.68 -9.72 -1.21
C LYS A 86 15.92 -10.59 -1.30
N ASP A 87 15.90 -11.56 -2.19
CA ASP A 87 17.07 -12.35 -2.55
C ASP A 87 17.74 -11.76 -3.80
N ASP A 88 19.05 -11.81 -3.86
CA ASP A 88 19.76 -11.58 -5.12
C ASP A 88 19.65 -12.85 -5.97
N THR A 89 18.85 -12.78 -7.02
CA THR A 89 18.66 -13.92 -7.93
C THR A 89 19.74 -13.99 -9.02
N GLY A 90 20.48 -12.91 -9.24
CA GLY A 90 21.50 -12.79 -10.28
C GLY A 90 20.97 -12.89 -11.73
N ILE A 91 19.66 -13.02 -11.92
CA ILE A 91 19.02 -13.26 -13.23
C ILE A 91 18.19 -12.08 -13.65
N ASN A 92 17.29 -11.61 -12.78
CA ASN A 92 16.36 -10.53 -13.06
C ASN A 92 16.62 -9.33 -12.14
N MET A 93 16.23 -8.14 -12.59
CA MET A 93 16.21 -6.97 -11.73
C MET A 93 15.22 -7.21 -10.60
N ASN A 94 15.72 -7.29 -9.38
CA ASN A 94 14.90 -7.46 -8.18
C ASN A 94 15.01 -6.20 -7.33
N MET A 95 13.93 -5.46 -7.22
CA MET A 95 13.85 -4.21 -6.46
C MET A 95 13.45 -4.47 -5.02
N TRP A 96 13.70 -3.48 -4.15
CA TRP A 96 13.14 -3.51 -2.80
C TRP A 96 11.63 -3.35 -2.87
N SER A 97 10.93 -4.16 -2.08
CA SER A 97 9.49 -4.10 -1.87
C SER A 97 9.19 -3.58 -0.47
N VAL A 98 8.08 -2.88 -0.31
CA VAL A 98 7.59 -2.42 0.99
C VAL A 98 6.08 -2.63 1.10
N ALA A 99 5.59 -2.67 2.35
CA ALA A 99 4.22 -2.37 2.67
C ALA A 99 4.16 -1.02 3.38
N LEU A 100 3.27 -0.15 2.94
CA LEU A 100 2.93 1.11 3.61
C LEU A 100 1.72 0.86 4.49
N GLU A 101 1.91 0.93 5.80
CA GLU A 101 0.83 0.83 6.79
C GLU A 101 0.43 2.23 7.26
N ALA A 102 -0.86 2.49 7.33
CA ALA A 102 -1.43 3.71 7.89
C ALA A 102 -2.55 3.40 8.88
N VAL A 103 -2.57 4.09 10.01
CA VAL A 103 -3.71 4.13 10.93
C VAL A 103 -4.60 5.29 10.55
N ILE A 104 -5.86 5.00 10.23
CA ILE A 104 -6.83 5.97 9.72
C ILE A 104 -7.99 6.09 10.71
N ALA A 105 -8.31 7.33 11.11
CA ALA A 105 -9.43 7.64 11.99
C ALA A 105 -10.71 7.82 11.18
N THR A 106 -11.45 6.74 10.91
CA THR A 106 -12.78 6.84 10.31
C THR A 106 -13.80 7.42 11.30
N PRO A 107 -14.99 7.85 10.87
CA PRO A 107 -16.01 8.37 11.78
C PRO A 107 -16.48 7.36 12.85
N GLU A 108 -16.35 6.06 12.58
CA GLU A 108 -16.83 5.01 13.48
C GLU A 108 -15.72 4.46 14.36
N LYS A 109 -14.52 4.25 13.81
CA LYS A 109 -13.39 3.63 14.49
C LYS A 109 -12.07 3.94 13.80
N GLN A 110 -10.97 3.67 14.49
CA GLN A 110 -9.66 3.63 13.84
C GLN A 110 -9.46 2.27 13.18
N ILE A 111 -8.82 2.28 12.00
CA ILE A 111 -8.51 1.09 11.22
C ILE A 111 -7.07 1.14 10.73
N ARG A 112 -6.46 0.00 10.48
CA ARG A 112 -5.18 -0.10 9.77
C ARG A 112 -5.41 -0.41 8.31
N VAL A 113 -4.74 0.32 7.45
CA VAL A 113 -4.69 0.05 6.00
C VAL A 113 -3.24 -0.25 5.65
N ILE A 114 -3.01 -1.42 5.08
CA ILE A 114 -1.70 -1.90 4.65
C ILE A 114 -1.72 -2.03 3.14
N ASN A 115 -1.02 -1.12 2.46
CA ASN A 115 -0.85 -1.12 1.01
C ASN A 115 0.49 -1.75 0.65
N LEU A 116 0.48 -2.88 -0.05
CA LEU A 116 1.66 -3.63 -0.41
C LEU A 116 1.88 -3.72 -1.92
N HIS A 117 3.11 -4.05 -2.30
CA HIS A 117 3.48 -4.52 -3.63
C HIS A 117 4.57 -5.57 -3.46
N LEU A 118 4.23 -6.85 -3.61
CA LEU A 118 5.17 -7.96 -3.52
C LEU A 118 6.03 -8.04 -4.79
N THR A 119 7.20 -8.67 -4.69
CA THR A 119 8.06 -8.85 -5.87
C THR A 119 7.42 -9.72 -6.94
N ASP A 120 7.60 -9.35 -8.19
CA ASP A 120 7.22 -10.15 -9.38
C ASP A 120 8.21 -11.28 -9.70
N VAL A 121 9.41 -11.27 -9.10
CA VAL A 121 10.55 -12.09 -9.53
C VAL A 121 10.38 -13.57 -9.23
N THR A 122 10.08 -13.94 -7.97
CA THR A 122 9.90 -15.35 -7.60
C THR A 122 8.84 -15.54 -6.51
N GLU A 123 8.09 -16.63 -6.59
CA GLU A 123 7.15 -17.04 -5.54
C GLU A 123 7.84 -17.22 -4.18
N LYS A 124 9.06 -17.79 -4.16
CA LYS A 124 9.84 -17.95 -2.92
C LYS A 124 10.04 -16.61 -2.22
N ASN A 125 10.39 -15.55 -2.94
CA ASN A 125 10.56 -14.22 -2.36
C ASN A 125 9.23 -13.66 -1.86
N ARG A 126 8.14 -13.84 -2.62
CA ARG A 126 6.80 -13.41 -2.20
C ARG A 126 6.35 -14.11 -0.92
N ILE A 127 6.60 -15.42 -0.79
CA ILE A 127 6.33 -16.17 0.45
C ILE A 127 7.07 -15.53 1.63
N THR A 128 8.38 -15.29 1.50
CA THR A 128 9.17 -14.70 2.58
C THR A 128 8.69 -13.28 2.93
N GLN A 129 8.29 -12.50 1.93
CA GLN A 129 7.76 -11.15 2.11
C GLN A 129 6.43 -11.17 2.86
N ILE A 130 5.49 -12.02 2.45
CA ILE A 130 4.17 -12.09 3.08
C ILE A 130 4.24 -12.65 4.50
N GLU A 131 5.07 -13.67 4.76
CA GLU A 131 5.29 -14.21 6.10
C GLU A 131 5.81 -13.14 7.07
N LEU A 132 6.80 -12.34 6.63
CA LEU A 132 7.30 -11.22 7.43
C LEU A 132 6.18 -10.21 7.73
N LEU A 133 5.43 -9.82 6.70
CA LEU A 133 4.35 -8.84 6.85
C LEU A 133 3.27 -9.31 7.80
N LEU A 134 2.79 -10.55 7.64
CA LEU A 134 1.77 -11.13 8.51
C LEU A 134 2.25 -11.22 9.97
N LYS A 135 3.51 -11.61 10.18
CA LYS A 135 4.13 -11.63 11.52
C LYS A 135 4.17 -10.24 12.15
N GLN A 136 4.62 -9.23 11.41
CA GLN A 136 4.70 -7.84 11.93
C GLN A 136 3.29 -7.26 12.14
N SER A 137 2.35 -7.55 11.25
CA SER A 137 0.97 -7.12 11.40
C SER A 137 0.30 -7.71 12.66
N ALA A 138 0.55 -8.98 12.96
CA ALA A 138 0.04 -9.62 14.16
C ALA A 138 0.70 -9.09 15.46
N ALA A 139 2.00 -8.73 15.40
CA ALA A 139 2.70 -8.17 16.55
C ALA A 139 2.32 -6.71 16.84
N ALA A 140 1.82 -5.99 15.86
CA ALA A 140 1.64 -4.54 15.91
C ALA A 140 0.73 -4.05 17.05
N THR A 141 -0.33 -4.78 17.36
CA THR A 141 -1.24 -4.43 18.48
C THR A 141 -0.57 -4.54 19.85
N ILE A 142 0.42 -5.43 19.96
CA ILE A 142 1.21 -5.61 21.20
C ILE A 142 2.31 -4.54 21.27
N GLU A 143 2.94 -4.24 20.14
CA GLU A 143 3.96 -3.19 20.01
C GLU A 143 3.39 -1.80 20.26
N GLY A 144 2.11 -1.58 19.93
CA GLY A 144 1.41 -0.31 20.03
C GLY A 144 1.65 0.62 18.86
N GLY A 145 1.18 1.87 18.99
CA GLY A 145 1.27 2.89 17.95
C GLY A 145 2.64 3.54 17.81
N ALA A 146 2.67 4.75 17.24
CA ALA A 146 3.91 5.48 16.96
C ALA A 146 4.73 5.79 18.22
N TRP A 147 4.08 5.89 19.37
CA TRP A 147 4.71 5.93 20.69
C TRP A 147 3.81 5.23 21.71
N ASN A 148 4.38 4.79 22.82
CA ASN A 148 3.69 4.12 23.92
C ASN A 148 3.94 4.87 25.22
N GLY A 149 3.01 4.68 26.17
CA GLY A 149 3.14 5.21 27.51
C GLY A 149 2.85 6.71 27.62
N ASN A 150 2.74 7.15 28.85
CA ASN A 150 2.58 8.56 29.23
C ASN A 150 3.72 8.95 30.18
N GLU A 151 4.92 8.50 29.89
CA GLU A 151 6.08 8.81 30.70
C GLU A 151 6.58 10.23 30.44
N GLY A 152 6.97 10.89 31.50
CA GLY A 152 7.51 12.22 31.47
C GLY A 152 6.66 13.21 32.28
N ASP A 153 7.26 14.33 32.60
CA ASP A 153 6.58 15.48 33.17
C ASP A 153 5.73 16.20 32.10
N ASP A 154 5.00 17.22 32.52
CA ASP A 154 4.13 17.97 31.61
C ASP A 154 4.91 18.66 30.50
N GLU A 155 6.15 19.10 30.76
CA GLU A 155 7.04 19.69 29.77
C GLU A 155 7.43 18.69 28.68
N TYR A 156 7.76 17.45 29.04
CA TYR A 156 8.08 16.39 28.09
C TYR A 156 6.88 16.05 27.18
N ARG A 157 5.69 15.92 27.77
CA ARG A 157 4.46 15.67 27.01
C ARG A 157 4.11 16.82 26.07
N GLU A 158 4.27 18.07 26.49
CA GLU A 158 4.02 19.24 25.64
C GLU A 158 4.97 19.27 24.44
N HIS A 159 6.26 19.06 24.67
CA HIS A 159 7.27 19.20 23.62
C HIS A 159 7.36 18.01 22.65
N TRP A 160 7.10 16.79 23.10
CA TRP A 160 7.24 15.60 22.27
C TRP A 160 5.91 15.03 21.77
N GLN A 161 4.90 15.05 22.59
CA GLN A 161 3.60 14.48 22.28
C GLN A 161 2.56 15.53 21.92
N MET A 162 2.88 16.82 22.04
CA MET A 162 1.99 17.95 21.81
C MET A 162 0.63 17.80 22.53
N ASN A 163 0.64 17.11 23.66
CA ASN A 163 -0.53 16.68 24.43
C ASN A 163 -1.49 15.75 23.67
N ASP A 164 -1.06 15.17 22.56
CA ASP A 164 -1.85 14.17 21.82
C ASP A 164 -2.03 12.89 22.64
N THR A 165 -3.10 12.20 22.37
CA THR A 165 -3.32 10.85 22.92
C THR A 165 -2.35 9.85 22.31
N VAL A 166 -1.97 8.83 23.06
CA VAL A 166 -1.16 7.70 22.55
C VAL A 166 -1.85 7.11 21.32
N PRO A 167 -1.18 7.08 20.15
CA PRO A 167 -1.76 6.48 18.96
C PRO A 167 -2.07 5.01 19.18
N GLN A 168 -3.27 4.60 18.78
CA GLN A 168 -3.68 3.20 18.85
C GLN A 168 -3.11 2.42 17.66
N MET A 169 -3.02 1.09 17.82
CA MET A 169 -2.74 0.17 16.73
C MET A 169 -3.92 -0.81 16.62
N PRO A 170 -4.91 -0.49 15.79
CA PRO A 170 -6.17 -1.25 15.70
C PRO A 170 -5.98 -2.68 15.20
N GLU A 171 -6.92 -3.58 15.57
CA GLU A 171 -7.00 -4.94 15.05
C GLU A 171 -7.76 -5.02 13.72
N GLU A 172 -8.51 -3.97 13.40
CA GLU A 172 -9.24 -3.83 12.13
C GLU A 172 -8.28 -3.53 11.00
N ILE A 173 -8.06 -4.50 10.12
CA ILE A 173 -7.05 -4.40 9.05
C ILE A 173 -7.70 -4.56 7.69
N ILE A 174 -7.34 -3.64 6.79
CA ILE A 174 -7.48 -3.79 5.33
C ILE A 174 -6.07 -4.01 4.78
N LEU A 175 -5.84 -5.17 4.16
CA LEU A 175 -4.59 -5.53 3.50
C LEU A 175 -4.84 -5.55 1.99
N THR A 176 -4.22 -4.63 1.26
CA THR A 176 -4.53 -4.40 -0.15
C THR A 176 -3.28 -4.18 -0.98
N GLY A 177 -3.38 -4.36 -2.28
CA GLY A 177 -2.34 -4.05 -3.26
C GLY A 177 -2.06 -5.15 -4.24
N ASP A 178 -0.90 -5.06 -4.88
CA ASP A 178 -0.41 -6.04 -5.85
C ASP A 178 0.39 -7.14 -5.13
N PHE A 179 -0.17 -8.35 -5.13
CA PHE A 179 0.46 -9.52 -4.54
C PHE A 179 1.37 -10.25 -5.53
N ASN A 180 1.31 -9.87 -6.82
CA ASN A 180 2.04 -10.54 -7.91
C ASN A 180 1.85 -12.07 -7.93
N ASP A 181 0.70 -12.53 -7.42
CA ASP A 181 0.37 -13.96 -7.31
C ASP A 181 -1.13 -14.21 -7.49
N GLU A 182 -1.49 -15.39 -7.94
CA GLU A 182 -2.88 -15.74 -8.27
C GLU A 182 -3.64 -16.32 -7.07
N PRO A 183 -4.99 -16.35 -7.11
CA PRO A 183 -5.84 -16.77 -5.98
C PRO A 183 -5.49 -18.14 -5.37
N GLU A 184 -5.01 -19.07 -6.19
CA GLU A 184 -4.71 -20.44 -5.77
C GLU A 184 -3.28 -20.63 -5.27
N SER A 185 -2.50 -19.54 -5.22
CA SER A 185 -1.08 -19.60 -4.83
C SER A 185 -0.90 -19.84 -3.33
N HIS A 186 0.32 -20.25 -2.98
CA HIS A 186 0.71 -20.41 -1.58
C HIS A 186 0.71 -19.07 -0.82
N VAL A 187 1.08 -17.99 -1.48
CA VAL A 187 1.06 -16.62 -0.90
C VAL A 187 -0.35 -16.24 -0.45
N ILE A 188 -1.35 -16.39 -1.32
CA ILE A 188 -2.74 -16.06 -1.02
C ILE A 188 -3.31 -17.00 0.06
N LYS A 189 -2.91 -18.28 0.04
CA LYS A 189 -3.27 -19.21 1.10
C LYS A 189 -2.73 -18.80 2.46
N LEU A 190 -1.48 -18.32 2.57
CA LEU A 190 -0.92 -17.81 3.82
C LEU A 190 -1.73 -16.63 4.38
N VAL A 191 -2.18 -15.72 3.51
CA VAL A 191 -3.04 -14.59 3.91
C VAL A 191 -4.38 -15.10 4.46
N ALA A 192 -5.00 -16.05 3.77
CA ALA A 192 -6.26 -16.65 4.23
C ALA A 192 -6.10 -17.44 5.54
N ASP A 193 -5.02 -18.21 5.69
CA ASP A 193 -4.71 -18.97 6.91
C ASP A 193 -4.43 -18.03 8.11
N ALA A 194 -3.97 -16.81 7.87
CA ALA A 194 -3.84 -15.76 8.88
C ALA A 194 -5.18 -15.09 9.26
N GLY A 195 -6.30 -15.53 8.68
CA GLY A 195 -7.65 -15.08 9.02
C GLY A 195 -8.19 -13.94 8.15
N PHE A 196 -7.46 -13.49 7.16
CA PHE A 196 -7.94 -12.47 6.22
C PHE A 196 -8.89 -13.08 5.18
N ARG A 197 -9.85 -12.29 4.74
CA ARG A 197 -10.88 -12.68 3.77
C ARG A 197 -10.80 -11.80 2.53
N ASP A 198 -10.74 -12.42 1.37
CA ASP A 198 -10.76 -11.74 0.07
C ASP A 198 -12.16 -11.14 -0.19
N THR A 199 -12.25 -9.83 -0.29
CA THR A 199 -13.52 -9.10 -0.46
C THR A 199 -14.23 -9.49 -1.74
N TRP A 200 -13.49 -9.70 -2.83
CA TRP A 200 -14.07 -10.08 -4.12
C TRP A 200 -14.74 -11.46 -4.04
N SER A 201 -14.14 -12.42 -3.34
CA SER A 201 -14.70 -13.76 -3.16
C SER A 201 -15.94 -13.77 -2.28
N LEU A 202 -16.10 -12.76 -1.39
CA LEU A 202 -17.26 -12.63 -0.51
C LEU A 202 -18.42 -11.87 -1.15
N SER A 203 -18.17 -11.15 -2.22
CA SER A 203 -19.20 -10.35 -2.89
C SER A 203 -20.00 -11.20 -3.88
N PRO A 204 -21.33 -11.08 -3.95
CA PRO A 204 -22.14 -11.61 -5.04
C PRO A 204 -21.88 -10.78 -6.32
N ALA A 205 -20.69 -10.90 -6.88
CA ALA A 205 -20.12 -9.97 -7.83
C ALA A 205 -20.88 -9.89 -9.15
N THR A 206 -21.15 -8.66 -9.55
CA THR A 206 -21.39 -8.25 -10.93
C THR A 206 -20.15 -7.48 -11.44
N SER A 207 -18.96 -8.05 -11.27
CA SER A 207 -17.74 -7.44 -11.80
C SER A 207 -17.74 -7.45 -13.31
N ALA A 208 -17.34 -6.34 -13.92
CA ALA A 208 -17.08 -6.25 -15.37
C ALA A 208 -15.87 -7.11 -15.78
N SER A 209 -14.99 -7.44 -14.83
CA SER A 209 -13.80 -8.26 -15.01
C SER A 209 -13.63 -9.21 -13.83
N THR A 210 -12.95 -10.33 -14.08
CA THR A 210 -12.44 -11.25 -13.05
C THR A 210 -10.92 -11.12 -12.90
N ALA A 211 -10.28 -10.31 -13.73
CA ALA A 211 -8.85 -10.10 -13.78
C ALA A 211 -8.50 -8.66 -13.40
N THR A 212 -7.40 -8.49 -12.69
CA THR A 212 -6.85 -7.19 -12.29
C THR A 212 -5.66 -6.79 -13.15
N PHE A 213 -4.99 -7.73 -13.81
CA PHE A 213 -3.90 -7.48 -14.76
C PHE A 213 -4.26 -8.03 -16.12
N LYS A 214 -4.18 -7.19 -17.15
CA LYS A 214 -4.47 -7.57 -18.53
C LYS A 214 -3.27 -8.29 -19.14
N LYS A 215 -3.53 -9.29 -19.98
CA LYS A 215 -2.47 -9.97 -20.73
C LYS A 215 -1.60 -8.96 -21.51
N ASN A 216 -0.31 -9.13 -21.39
CA ASN A 216 0.67 -8.33 -22.12
C ASN A 216 1.78 -9.24 -22.65
N PRO A 217 1.66 -9.74 -23.91
CA PRO A 217 2.65 -10.65 -24.50
C PRO A 217 4.06 -10.05 -24.59
N GLU A 218 4.19 -8.72 -24.68
CA GLU A 218 5.48 -8.04 -24.69
C GLU A 218 6.20 -8.12 -23.35
N GLN A 219 5.44 -8.27 -22.26
CA GLN A 219 5.93 -8.48 -20.89
C GLN A 219 5.92 -9.97 -20.50
N GLY A 220 5.65 -10.88 -21.43
CA GLY A 220 5.65 -12.32 -21.20
C GLY A 220 4.38 -12.89 -20.59
N THR A 221 3.30 -12.09 -20.50
CA THR A 221 2.01 -12.53 -19.97
C THR A 221 1.06 -12.83 -21.11
N ASP A 222 0.61 -14.07 -21.23
CA ASP A 222 -0.23 -14.58 -22.33
C ASP A 222 -1.72 -14.63 -21.99
N ARG A 223 -2.09 -14.41 -20.74
CA ARG A 223 -3.47 -14.42 -20.23
C ARG A 223 -3.70 -13.33 -19.19
N ASP A 224 -4.97 -13.02 -18.98
CA ASP A 224 -5.38 -12.11 -17.91
C ASP A 224 -5.20 -12.78 -16.54
N LEU A 225 -4.73 -12.01 -15.53
CA LEU A 225 -4.44 -12.48 -14.18
C LEU A 225 -5.23 -11.70 -13.14
N ARG A 226 -5.53 -12.33 -12.02
CA ARG A 226 -6.00 -11.64 -10.81
C ARG A 226 -4.90 -11.68 -9.77
N ILE A 227 -4.16 -10.60 -9.64
CA ILE A 227 -2.97 -10.48 -8.79
C ILE A 227 -3.07 -9.33 -7.79
N ASP A 228 -4.08 -8.48 -7.93
CA ASP A 228 -4.41 -7.42 -6.98
C ASP A 228 -5.59 -7.85 -6.11
N PHE A 229 -5.52 -7.57 -4.83
CA PHE A 229 -6.51 -7.99 -3.85
C PHE A 229 -6.81 -6.92 -2.82
N ASP A 230 -8.06 -6.95 -2.32
CA ASP A 230 -8.47 -6.31 -1.08
C ASP A 230 -8.85 -7.41 -0.08
N PHE A 231 -8.01 -7.63 0.92
CA PHE A 231 -8.28 -8.52 2.04
C PHE A 231 -8.71 -7.73 3.27
N VAL A 232 -9.61 -8.31 4.05
CA VAL A 232 -10.07 -7.71 5.30
C VAL A 232 -9.96 -8.68 6.46
N SER A 233 -9.62 -8.14 7.64
CA SER A 233 -9.71 -8.90 8.90
C SER A 233 -11.18 -9.25 9.21
N PRO A 234 -11.46 -10.20 10.11
CA PRO A 234 -12.83 -10.63 10.44
C PRO A 234 -13.74 -9.51 10.99
N HIS A 235 -13.19 -8.36 11.33
CA HIS A 235 -13.90 -7.21 11.91
C HIS A 235 -14.74 -6.42 10.89
N PHE A 236 -14.60 -6.73 9.59
CA PHE A 236 -15.34 -6.04 8.53
C PHE A 236 -16.40 -6.95 7.91
N GLU A 237 -17.51 -6.36 7.54
CA GLU A 237 -18.48 -6.93 6.61
C GLU A 237 -18.20 -6.39 5.20
N THR A 238 -18.02 -7.27 4.22
CA THR A 238 -17.95 -6.89 2.81
C THR A 238 -19.36 -6.72 2.27
N VAL A 239 -19.75 -5.49 2.00
CA VAL A 239 -21.08 -5.15 1.43
C VAL A 239 -21.06 -5.42 -0.08
N SER A 240 -19.99 -5.00 -0.76
CA SER A 240 -19.78 -5.26 -2.19
C SER A 240 -18.30 -5.17 -2.53
N ALA A 241 -17.88 -5.88 -3.55
CA ALA A 241 -16.58 -5.71 -4.18
C ALA A 241 -16.69 -5.96 -5.69
N TYR A 242 -15.86 -5.27 -6.47
CA TYR A 242 -15.79 -5.47 -7.92
C TYR A 242 -14.43 -5.05 -8.48
N ILE A 243 -14.12 -5.54 -9.66
CA ILE A 243 -12.95 -5.15 -10.46
C ILE A 243 -13.45 -4.30 -11.62
N ASP A 244 -12.90 -3.09 -11.77
CA ASP A 244 -13.23 -2.21 -12.88
C ASP A 244 -12.37 -2.57 -14.10
N GLY A 245 -12.91 -3.42 -14.98
CA GLY A 245 -12.22 -3.85 -16.19
C GLY A 245 -12.27 -2.84 -17.34
N THR A 246 -12.69 -1.60 -17.13
CA THR A 246 -12.98 -0.64 -18.20
C THR A 246 -11.89 0.40 -18.44
N THR A 247 -10.90 0.52 -17.56
CA THR A 247 -9.83 1.50 -17.68
C THR A 247 -8.67 1.01 -18.56
N ASP A 248 -8.13 1.94 -19.36
CA ASP A 248 -6.87 1.76 -20.09
C ASP A 248 -5.76 2.69 -19.56
N ALA A 249 -5.97 3.27 -18.36
CA ALA A 249 -5.01 4.18 -17.75
C ALA A 249 -3.82 3.46 -17.10
N SER A 250 -3.94 2.14 -16.89
CA SER A 250 -2.92 1.24 -16.35
C SER A 250 -3.13 -0.14 -16.97
N ASP A 251 -2.10 -0.97 -16.98
CA ASP A 251 -2.18 -2.42 -17.22
C ASP A 251 -2.84 -3.18 -16.05
N HIS A 252 -2.90 -2.56 -14.87
CA HIS A 252 -3.73 -3.04 -13.75
C HIS A 252 -5.11 -2.40 -13.72
N GLN A 253 -6.09 -3.15 -13.27
CA GLN A 253 -7.47 -2.72 -13.12
C GLN A 253 -7.79 -2.44 -11.66
N PRO A 254 -8.48 -1.33 -11.34
CA PRO A 254 -8.84 -1.01 -9.96
C PRO A 254 -9.73 -2.08 -9.32
N VAL A 255 -9.36 -2.48 -8.10
CA VAL A 255 -10.20 -3.28 -7.20
C VAL A 255 -10.95 -2.34 -6.27
N TRP A 256 -12.22 -2.62 -6.05
CA TRP A 256 -13.10 -1.80 -5.23
C TRP A 256 -13.80 -2.66 -4.19
N ALA A 257 -13.82 -2.21 -2.95
CA ALA A 257 -14.60 -2.81 -1.89
C ALA A 257 -15.40 -1.75 -1.13
N THR A 258 -16.64 -2.10 -0.77
CA THR A 258 -17.46 -1.36 0.19
C THR A 258 -17.54 -2.19 1.45
N LEU A 259 -17.11 -1.62 2.56
CA LEU A 259 -16.97 -2.28 3.85
C LEU A 259 -17.86 -1.60 4.90
N ARG A 260 -18.24 -2.40 5.92
CA ARG A 260 -18.93 -1.92 7.12
C ARG A 260 -18.25 -2.47 8.37
#